data_72e9813e5220ad1739e1261699e14fe4
#
_entry.id   72e9813e5220ad1739e1261699e14fe4
#
_cell.length_a   1.000
_cell.length_b   1.000
_cell.length_c   1.000
_cell.angle_alpha   90.00
_cell.angle_beta   90.00
_cell.angle_gamma   90.00
#
_symmetry.space_group_name_H-M   'P 1'
#
loop_
_entity.id
_entity.type
_entity.pdbx_description
1 polymer ?
#
loop_
_entity_poly.entity_id
_entity_poly.type
_entity_poly.pdbx_seq_one_letter_code
_entity_poly.pdbx_strand_id
1 'polypeptide(L)'
;MQISEELIKQITNAVLSEMGQETGSHTSSEVPSMAGRDRINEAKTSYRDYPRAKQGTDPKEVVIGVGAAFQKEIKRTICGILLEDVLKNVKAGIEEEGMIPRVVKILDTSDVCFMALEAAKLSGSGIGIGIQSKGTTVIHQRDLYPLSNLELFPQAPLMNLETYRQIGQNAAKYVNCLLYTSDAADD
;
A
#
# COMPACT_ATOMS: atom_id res chain seq x y z
N MET A 1 -15.98 -10.60 38.61
CA MET A 1 -15.87 -9.17 38.98
C MET A 1 -17.15 -8.49 38.49
N GLN A 2 -18.11 -8.22 39.34
CA GLN A 2 -19.35 -7.53 38.94
C GLN A 2 -19.08 -6.02 38.92
N ILE A 3 -19.28 -5.41 37.78
CA ILE A 3 -19.20 -3.94 37.66
C ILE A 3 -20.47 -3.39 38.32
N SER A 4 -20.34 -2.48 39.30
CA SER A 4 -21.51 -1.92 40.01
C SER A 4 -22.25 -0.94 39.09
N GLU A 5 -23.59 -0.91 39.17
CA GLU A 5 -24.42 0.03 38.39
C GLU A 5 -24.06 1.50 38.69
N GLU A 6 -23.56 1.79 39.86
CA GLU A 6 -23.08 3.13 40.24
C GLU A 6 -21.84 3.54 39.41
N LEU A 7 -20.90 2.63 39.18
CA LEU A 7 -19.73 2.91 38.36
C LEU A 7 -20.11 3.17 36.89
N ILE A 8 -21.07 2.42 36.34
CA ILE A 8 -21.60 2.64 35.00
C ILE A 8 -22.24 4.03 34.91
N LYS A 9 -23.07 4.42 35.92
CA LYS A 9 -23.68 5.76 35.93
C LYS A 9 -22.64 6.88 36.01
N GLN A 10 -21.59 6.71 36.81
CA GLN A 10 -20.52 7.72 36.94
C GLN A 10 -19.78 7.90 35.62
N ILE A 11 -19.40 6.81 34.95
CA ILE A 11 -18.73 6.86 33.63
C ILE A 11 -19.64 7.50 32.58
N THR A 12 -20.93 7.12 32.56
CA THR A 12 -21.89 7.67 31.58
C THR A 12 -22.07 9.17 31.78
N ASN A 13 -22.20 9.63 33.02
CA ASN A 13 -22.35 11.06 33.34
C ASN A 13 -21.08 11.86 33.03
N ALA A 14 -19.90 11.29 33.25
CA ALA A 14 -18.62 11.93 32.88
C ALA A 14 -18.52 12.13 31.37
N VAL A 15 -18.81 11.09 30.59
CA VAL A 15 -18.78 11.17 29.12
C VAL A 15 -19.82 12.16 28.59
N LEU A 16 -21.05 12.14 29.11
CA LEU A 16 -22.09 13.09 28.73
C LEU A 16 -21.75 14.54 29.09
N SER A 17 -21.06 14.79 30.19
CA SER A 17 -20.62 16.13 30.58
C SER A 17 -19.51 16.66 29.67
N GLU A 18 -18.59 15.82 29.24
CA GLU A 18 -17.56 16.20 28.26
C GLU A 18 -18.16 16.47 26.86
N MET A 19 -19.08 15.62 26.42
CA MET A 19 -19.78 15.84 25.13
C MET A 19 -20.72 17.08 25.17
N GLY A 20 -21.25 17.47 26.34
CA GLY A 20 -22.11 18.65 26.48
C GLY A 20 -21.34 19.98 26.57
N GLN A 21 -20.05 19.98 26.82
CA GLN A 21 -19.23 21.18 26.85
C GLN A 21 -18.77 21.67 25.47
N GLU A 22 -18.86 20.84 24.42
CA GLU A 22 -18.51 21.25 23.06
C GLU A 22 -19.62 22.02 22.30
N THR A 23 -20.81 22.20 22.87
CA THR A 23 -21.93 22.87 22.20
C THR A 23 -22.26 24.27 22.71
N GLY A 24 -21.34 24.98 23.36
CA GLY A 24 -21.64 26.28 23.94
C GLY A 24 -20.50 27.27 24.00
N SER A 25 -20.05 27.81 22.89
CA SER A 25 -19.65 29.20 22.65
C SER A 25 -18.91 29.38 21.33
N HIS A 26 -19.62 29.45 20.22
CA HIS A 26 -19.10 30.16 19.05
C HIS A 26 -19.30 31.66 19.26
N THR A 27 -18.45 32.29 20.04
CA THR A 27 -18.13 33.69 19.84
C THR A 27 -17.29 33.75 18.56
N SER A 28 -17.80 34.51 17.59
CA SER A 28 -17.12 34.90 16.35
C SER A 28 -15.78 35.56 16.68
N SER A 29 -14.71 34.76 16.78
CA SER A 29 -13.35 35.23 16.61
C SER A 29 -13.04 35.12 15.13
N GLU A 30 -12.85 36.25 14.47
CA GLU A 30 -12.37 36.38 13.11
C GLU A 30 -11.16 35.45 12.91
N VAL A 31 -11.37 34.39 12.11
CA VAL A 31 -10.28 33.59 11.57
C VAL A 31 -9.47 34.55 10.68
N PRO A 32 -8.15 34.73 10.93
CA PRO A 32 -7.35 35.57 10.02
C PRO A 32 -7.50 34.98 8.63
N SER A 33 -8.01 35.81 7.71
CA SER A 33 -8.08 35.55 6.28
C SER A 33 -6.68 35.08 5.85
N MET A 34 -6.52 33.80 5.58
CA MET A 34 -5.40 33.27 4.84
C MET A 34 -5.56 33.68 3.37
N ALA A 35 -5.55 34.96 3.09
CA ALA A 35 -5.30 35.53 1.77
C ALA A 35 -3.83 35.24 1.47
N GLY A 36 -3.56 34.30 0.58
CA GLY A 36 -2.21 34.00 0.09
C GLY A 36 -1.86 32.55 -0.05
N ARG A 37 -2.83 31.63 -0.08
CA ARG A 37 -2.61 30.37 -0.78
C ARG A 37 -2.95 30.62 -2.24
N ASP A 38 -1.94 30.92 -3.03
CA ASP A 38 -1.98 30.67 -4.45
C ASP A 38 -2.43 29.22 -4.61
N ARG A 39 -3.74 29.05 -4.86
CA ARG A 39 -4.27 27.81 -5.38
C ARG A 39 -3.68 27.72 -6.76
N ILE A 40 -2.53 27.07 -6.84
CA ILE A 40 -2.09 26.51 -8.08
C ILE A 40 -3.29 25.70 -8.55
N ASN A 41 -3.99 26.20 -9.55
CA ASN A 41 -4.94 25.45 -10.35
C ASN A 41 -4.11 24.41 -11.12
N GLU A 42 -3.54 23.45 -10.41
CA GLU A 42 -3.25 22.16 -11.00
C GLU A 42 -4.63 21.67 -11.47
N ALA A 43 -4.87 21.77 -12.75
CA ALA A 43 -5.99 21.10 -13.38
C ALA A 43 -6.01 19.70 -12.79
N LYS A 44 -7.08 19.36 -12.05
CA LYS A 44 -7.24 18.05 -11.44
C LYS A 44 -7.38 17.09 -12.60
N THR A 45 -6.23 16.66 -13.14
CA THR A 45 -6.17 15.61 -14.14
C THR A 45 -6.81 14.39 -13.48
N SER A 46 -7.94 13.98 -14.03
CA SER A 46 -8.61 12.79 -13.54
C SER A 46 -7.63 11.61 -13.62
N TYR A 47 -7.62 10.70 -12.63
CA TYR A 47 -6.80 9.49 -12.72
C TYR A 47 -7.06 8.70 -14.02
N ARG A 48 -8.21 8.91 -14.67
CA ARG A 48 -8.60 8.32 -15.95
C ARG A 48 -7.81 8.86 -17.15
N ASP A 49 -7.18 10.02 -17.00
CA ASP A 49 -6.39 10.67 -18.05
C ASP A 49 -4.95 10.14 -18.10
N TYR A 50 -4.53 9.33 -17.10
CA TYR A 50 -3.22 8.69 -17.13
C TYR A 50 -3.21 7.50 -18.09
N PRO A 51 -2.13 7.32 -18.87
CA PRO A 51 -2.01 6.16 -19.74
C PRO A 51 -2.03 4.86 -18.93
N ARG A 52 -2.85 3.91 -19.36
CA ARG A 52 -2.89 2.60 -18.70
C ARG A 52 -1.58 1.86 -18.93
N ALA A 53 -1.08 1.23 -17.87
CA ALA A 53 0.09 0.37 -17.97
C ALA A 53 -0.21 -0.81 -18.89
N LYS A 54 0.75 -1.10 -19.79
CA LYS A 54 0.64 -2.27 -20.68
C LYS A 54 0.93 -3.54 -19.88
N GLN A 55 0.28 -4.63 -20.27
CA GLN A 55 0.62 -5.95 -19.76
C GLN A 55 2.03 -6.34 -20.22
N GLY A 56 2.83 -6.86 -19.29
CA GLY A 56 4.14 -7.42 -19.58
C GLY A 56 4.04 -8.79 -20.23
N THR A 57 5.05 -9.14 -21.00
CA THR A 57 5.17 -10.43 -21.70
C THR A 57 6.40 -11.21 -21.27
N ASP A 58 7.31 -10.59 -20.52
CA ASP A 58 8.53 -11.24 -20.07
C ASP A 58 8.20 -12.16 -18.86
N PRO A 59 8.47 -13.48 -18.97
CA PRO A 59 8.21 -14.44 -17.89
C PRO A 59 9.05 -14.20 -16.63
N LYS A 60 10.10 -13.37 -16.70
CA LYS A 60 10.94 -12.98 -15.56
C LYS A 60 10.52 -11.67 -14.91
N GLU A 61 9.47 -11.01 -15.42
CA GLU A 61 9.03 -9.74 -14.90
C GLU A 61 8.27 -9.88 -13.57
N VAL A 62 8.59 -9.03 -12.59
CA VAL A 62 7.80 -8.83 -11.38
C VAL A 62 7.31 -7.39 -11.35
N VAL A 63 5.99 -7.18 -11.34
CA VAL A 63 5.40 -5.85 -11.27
C VAL A 63 5.19 -5.44 -9.82
N ILE A 64 5.65 -4.23 -9.48
CA ILE A 64 5.47 -3.59 -8.19
C ILE A 64 4.40 -2.52 -8.34
N GLY A 65 3.19 -2.79 -7.82
CA GLY A 65 2.08 -1.86 -7.78
C GLY A 65 2.17 -0.95 -6.55
N VAL A 66 2.26 0.37 -6.76
CA VAL A 66 2.31 1.35 -5.67
C VAL A 66 1.06 2.23 -5.70
N GLY A 67 0.58 2.63 -4.51
CA GLY A 67 -0.62 3.46 -4.37
C GLY A 67 -0.45 4.88 -4.93
N ALA A 68 -1.58 5.57 -5.15
CA ALA A 68 -1.61 6.92 -5.72
C ALA A 68 -0.77 7.95 -4.93
N ALA A 69 -0.83 7.88 -3.60
CA ALA A 69 -0.11 8.80 -2.70
C ALA A 69 1.38 8.45 -2.49
N PHE A 70 1.82 7.29 -3.01
CA PHE A 70 3.18 6.77 -2.82
C PHE A 70 4.21 7.72 -3.46
N GLN A 71 5.16 8.19 -2.65
CA GLN A 71 6.20 9.18 -2.97
C GLN A 71 5.68 10.57 -3.42
N LYS A 72 4.37 10.77 -3.51
CA LYS A 72 3.77 12.05 -3.84
C LYS A 72 3.39 12.81 -2.56
N GLU A 73 2.29 12.46 -1.93
CA GLU A 73 1.84 13.06 -0.67
C GLU A 73 2.50 12.38 0.54
N ILE A 74 2.74 11.06 0.46
CA ILE A 74 3.34 10.26 1.52
C ILE A 74 4.73 9.83 1.08
N LYS A 75 5.74 10.21 1.87
CA LYS A 75 7.16 9.95 1.58
C LYS A 75 7.80 8.93 2.51
N ARG A 76 7.14 8.59 3.60
CA ARG A 76 7.63 7.63 4.60
C ARG A 76 6.56 6.62 4.98
N THR A 77 7.00 5.40 5.28
CA THR A 77 6.17 4.37 5.90
C THR A 77 5.77 4.80 7.32
N ILE A 78 4.87 4.05 7.95
CA ILE A 78 4.52 4.29 9.36
C ILE A 78 5.72 4.08 10.30
N CYS A 79 6.67 3.20 9.93
CA CYS A 79 7.93 3.00 10.63
C CYS A 79 9.00 4.08 10.34
N GLY A 80 8.66 5.15 9.60
CA GLY A 80 9.55 6.26 9.30
C GLY A 80 10.54 6.02 8.15
N ILE A 81 10.50 4.87 7.48
CA ILE A 81 11.40 4.52 6.37
C ILE A 81 10.99 5.31 5.12
N LEU A 82 11.96 5.86 4.39
CA LEU A 82 11.70 6.53 3.11
C LEU A 82 11.13 5.54 2.09
N LEU A 83 10.05 5.91 1.42
CA LEU A 83 9.43 5.06 0.39
C LEU A 83 10.31 4.87 -0.84
N GLU A 84 11.26 5.78 -1.08
CA GLU A 84 12.29 5.63 -2.10
C GLU A 84 13.22 4.47 -1.75
N ASP A 85 13.68 4.39 -0.49
CA ASP A 85 14.55 3.31 -0.02
C ASP A 85 13.80 1.98 0.02
N VAL A 86 12.51 1.98 0.39
CA VAL A 86 11.63 0.80 0.30
C VAL A 86 11.64 0.26 -1.12
N LEU A 87 11.31 1.12 -2.10
CA LEU A 87 11.23 0.70 -3.49
C LEU A 87 12.58 0.23 -4.02
N LYS A 88 13.67 0.90 -3.66
CA LYS A 88 15.03 0.52 -4.02
C LYS A 88 15.38 -0.88 -3.50
N ASN A 89 15.05 -1.19 -2.25
CA ASN A 89 15.35 -2.49 -1.65
C ASN A 89 14.49 -3.61 -2.22
N VAL A 90 13.20 -3.40 -2.44
CA VAL A 90 12.33 -4.39 -3.11
C VAL A 90 12.85 -4.70 -4.52
N LYS A 91 13.21 -3.69 -5.30
CA LYS A 91 13.78 -3.88 -6.63
C LYS A 91 15.09 -4.66 -6.57
N ALA A 92 16.01 -4.28 -5.67
CA ALA A 92 17.28 -4.97 -5.51
C ALA A 92 17.08 -6.45 -5.16
N GLY A 93 16.14 -6.78 -4.27
CA GLY A 93 15.81 -8.17 -3.95
C GLY A 93 15.30 -8.98 -5.15
N ILE A 94 14.50 -8.35 -6.03
CA ILE A 94 14.02 -8.99 -7.27
C ILE A 94 15.19 -9.24 -8.24
N GLU A 95 16.05 -8.23 -8.42
CA GLU A 95 17.20 -8.28 -9.35
C GLU A 95 18.25 -9.31 -8.89
N GLU A 96 18.46 -9.47 -7.58
CA GLU A 96 19.38 -10.47 -7.00
C GLU A 96 19.01 -11.92 -7.32
N GLU A 97 17.74 -12.20 -7.49
CA GLU A 97 17.23 -13.52 -7.87
C GLU A 97 17.10 -13.67 -9.42
N GLY A 98 17.62 -12.70 -10.18
CA GLY A 98 17.65 -12.74 -11.63
C GLY A 98 16.33 -12.36 -12.32
N MET A 99 15.41 -11.72 -11.61
CA MET A 99 14.12 -11.24 -12.13
C MET A 99 14.17 -9.74 -12.45
N ILE A 100 13.20 -9.27 -13.24
CA ILE A 100 13.14 -7.89 -13.75
C ILE A 100 12.02 -7.12 -13.04
N PRO A 101 12.34 -6.13 -12.21
CA PRO A 101 11.32 -5.32 -11.53
C PRO A 101 10.76 -4.24 -12.45
N ARG A 102 9.43 -4.09 -12.49
CA ARG A 102 8.74 -2.98 -13.12
C ARG A 102 7.77 -2.32 -12.14
N VAL A 103 7.84 -1.00 -12.01
CA VAL A 103 6.97 -0.23 -11.10
C VAL A 103 5.80 0.37 -11.86
N VAL A 104 4.59 0.21 -11.32
CA VAL A 104 3.37 0.83 -11.84
C VAL A 104 2.58 1.49 -10.70
N LYS A 105 1.89 2.59 -11.01
CA LYS A 105 0.91 3.18 -10.09
C LYS A 105 -0.44 2.52 -10.26
N ILE A 106 -1.01 2.03 -9.16
CA ILE A 106 -2.39 1.53 -9.11
C ILE A 106 -3.25 2.66 -8.54
N LEU A 107 -4.19 3.14 -9.33
CA LEU A 107 -5.01 4.31 -9.02
C LEU A 107 -6.47 3.94 -8.71
N ASP A 108 -6.90 2.75 -9.08
CA ASP A 108 -8.29 2.32 -8.98
C ASP A 108 -8.67 1.84 -7.57
N THR A 109 -7.68 1.49 -6.75
CA THR A 109 -7.88 0.99 -5.38
C THR A 109 -6.76 1.42 -4.45
N SER A 110 -7.05 1.50 -3.15
CA SER A 110 -6.06 1.65 -2.07
C SER A 110 -5.93 0.39 -1.20
N ASP A 111 -6.70 -0.64 -1.48
CA ASP A 111 -6.56 -1.96 -0.84
C ASP A 111 -5.32 -2.67 -1.39
N VAL A 112 -4.43 -3.09 -0.48
CA VAL A 112 -3.13 -3.65 -0.85
C VAL A 112 -3.23 -5.00 -1.56
N CYS A 113 -4.24 -5.83 -1.23
CA CYS A 113 -4.43 -7.12 -1.87
C CYS A 113 -4.90 -6.94 -3.32
N PHE A 114 -5.86 -6.03 -3.55
CA PHE A 114 -6.29 -5.68 -4.91
C PHE A 114 -5.17 -5.00 -5.70
N MET A 115 -4.37 -4.14 -5.08
CA MET A 115 -3.20 -3.54 -5.72
C MET A 115 -2.20 -4.61 -6.18
N ALA A 116 -1.91 -5.60 -5.32
CA ALA A 116 -1.00 -6.69 -5.61
C ALA A 116 -1.54 -7.59 -6.74
N LEU A 117 -2.85 -7.89 -6.73
CA LEU A 117 -3.50 -8.66 -7.79
C LEU A 117 -3.43 -7.94 -9.14
N GLU A 118 -3.73 -6.64 -9.19
CA GLU A 118 -3.62 -5.86 -10.43
C GLU A 118 -2.16 -5.80 -10.92
N ALA A 119 -1.19 -5.67 -10.01
CA ALA A 119 0.23 -5.78 -10.35
C ALA A 119 0.56 -7.16 -10.93
N ALA A 120 0.06 -8.24 -10.33
CA ALA A 120 0.27 -9.61 -10.80
C ALA A 120 -0.35 -9.85 -12.19
N LYS A 121 -1.54 -9.31 -12.46
CA LYS A 121 -2.17 -9.37 -13.79
C LYS A 121 -1.37 -8.61 -14.84
N LEU A 122 -0.73 -7.50 -14.48
CA LEU A 122 0.12 -6.71 -15.38
C LEU A 122 1.50 -7.35 -15.60
N SER A 123 1.92 -8.26 -14.74
CA SER A 123 3.23 -8.93 -14.82
C SER A 123 3.23 -10.03 -15.86
N GLY A 124 4.31 -10.11 -16.63
CA GLY A 124 4.54 -11.20 -17.57
C GLY A 124 4.67 -12.56 -16.89
N SER A 125 5.30 -12.62 -15.71
CA SER A 125 5.39 -13.84 -14.90
C SER A 125 4.07 -14.21 -14.21
N GLY A 126 3.17 -13.26 -13.99
CA GLY A 126 1.97 -13.44 -13.19
C GLY A 126 2.18 -13.26 -11.68
N ILE A 127 3.37 -12.83 -11.26
CA ILE A 127 3.65 -12.45 -9.86
C ILE A 127 3.72 -10.93 -9.75
N GLY A 128 3.06 -10.39 -8.74
CA GLY A 128 3.05 -8.95 -8.45
C GLY A 128 3.19 -8.66 -6.97
N ILE A 129 3.70 -7.48 -6.68
CA ILE A 129 3.83 -6.93 -5.33
C ILE A 129 2.96 -5.69 -5.25
N GLY A 130 2.09 -5.60 -4.24
CA GLY A 130 1.37 -4.37 -3.90
C GLY A 130 2.03 -3.70 -2.70
N ILE A 131 2.32 -2.40 -2.79
CA ILE A 131 2.88 -1.63 -1.68
C ILE A 131 1.99 -0.43 -1.40
N GLN A 132 1.34 -0.44 -0.26
CA GLN A 132 0.55 0.68 0.23
C GLN A 132 1.46 1.81 0.71
N SER A 133 1.00 3.06 0.61
CA SER A 133 1.81 4.25 0.96
C SER A 133 2.27 4.29 2.43
N LYS A 134 1.64 3.53 3.34
CA LYS A 134 2.06 3.40 4.74
C LYS A 134 2.99 2.22 5.01
N GLY A 135 3.25 1.37 4.01
CA GLY A 135 4.23 0.30 4.06
C GLY A 135 3.68 -1.12 4.07
N THR A 136 2.37 -1.32 4.23
CA THR A 136 1.78 -2.66 4.09
C THR A 136 2.09 -3.20 2.69
N THR A 137 2.56 -4.44 2.62
CA THR A 137 3.01 -5.04 1.36
C THR A 137 2.43 -6.44 1.21
N VAL A 138 2.04 -6.79 -0.01
CA VAL A 138 1.47 -8.10 -0.36
C VAL A 138 2.17 -8.63 -1.60
N ILE A 139 2.51 -9.93 -1.61
CA ILE A 139 2.87 -10.68 -2.81
C ILE A 139 1.65 -11.46 -3.28
N HIS A 140 1.31 -11.35 -4.55
CA HIS A 140 0.13 -11.97 -5.14
C HIS A 140 0.46 -12.67 -6.46
N GLN A 141 -0.36 -13.67 -6.80
CA GLN A 141 -0.34 -14.34 -8.09
C GLN A 141 -1.63 -14.03 -8.87
N ARG A 142 -1.56 -13.88 -10.19
CA ARG A 142 -2.68 -13.44 -11.04
C ARG A 142 -3.92 -14.34 -10.98
N ASP A 143 -3.72 -15.64 -10.74
CA ASP A 143 -4.77 -16.67 -10.79
C ASP A 143 -5.45 -16.90 -9.44
N LEU A 144 -5.00 -16.21 -8.39
CA LEU A 144 -5.60 -16.29 -7.05
C LEU A 144 -6.73 -15.29 -6.89
N TYR A 145 -7.67 -15.59 -6.00
CA TYR A 145 -8.70 -14.62 -5.58
C TYR A 145 -8.06 -13.42 -4.87
N PRO A 146 -8.67 -12.22 -4.95
CA PRO A 146 -8.08 -10.98 -4.43
C PRO A 146 -7.58 -11.03 -2.99
N LEU A 147 -8.26 -11.78 -2.12
CA LEU A 147 -7.88 -11.91 -0.70
C LEU A 147 -7.10 -13.20 -0.39
N SER A 148 -6.73 -13.98 -1.41
CA SER A 148 -5.92 -15.20 -1.30
C SER A 148 -4.50 -14.91 -1.77
N ASN A 149 -3.79 -14.04 -1.06
CA ASN A 149 -2.42 -13.65 -1.36
C ASN A 149 -1.41 -14.75 -1.01
N LEU A 150 -0.22 -14.70 -1.61
CA LEU A 150 0.92 -15.59 -1.28
C LEU A 150 1.52 -15.20 0.06
N GLU A 151 1.84 -13.92 0.24
CA GLU A 151 2.40 -13.38 1.48
C GLU A 151 1.82 -11.99 1.78
N LEU A 152 1.66 -11.68 3.07
CA LEU A 152 1.26 -10.37 3.56
C LEU A 152 2.21 -9.90 4.66
N PHE A 153 2.74 -8.69 4.50
CA PHE A 153 3.64 -8.03 5.43
C PHE A 153 2.94 -6.80 6.01
N PRO A 154 2.78 -6.72 7.34
CA PRO A 154 2.14 -5.59 7.99
C PRO A 154 3.02 -4.33 7.88
N GLN A 155 2.41 -3.16 8.03
CA GLN A 155 3.14 -1.88 7.98
C GLN A 155 4.04 -1.61 9.20
N ALA A 156 3.84 -2.32 10.31
CA ALA A 156 4.54 -2.14 11.60
C ALA A 156 4.37 -3.39 12.48
N PRO A 157 5.16 -3.55 13.55
CA PRO A 157 6.28 -2.69 13.96
C PRO A 157 7.63 -3.10 13.38
N LEU A 158 7.76 -4.31 12.80
CA LEU A 158 9.05 -4.94 12.50
C LEU A 158 9.57 -4.68 11.07
N MET A 159 8.94 -3.78 10.32
CA MET A 159 9.36 -3.49 8.95
C MET A 159 10.64 -2.65 8.92
N ASN A 160 11.63 -3.14 8.20
CA ASN A 160 12.90 -2.48 7.94
C ASN A 160 13.33 -2.71 6.48
N LEU A 161 14.43 -2.10 6.04
CA LEU A 161 14.88 -2.20 4.64
C LEU A 161 15.28 -3.62 4.24
N GLU A 162 15.83 -4.39 5.16
CA GLU A 162 16.17 -5.79 4.91
C GLU A 162 14.91 -6.63 4.65
N THR A 163 13.85 -6.42 5.43
CA THR A 163 12.56 -7.08 5.18
C THR A 163 12.02 -6.74 3.79
N TYR A 164 12.10 -5.47 3.37
CA TYR A 164 11.67 -5.08 2.02
C TYR A 164 12.52 -5.73 0.93
N ARG A 165 13.82 -5.92 1.15
CA ARG A 165 14.70 -6.67 0.23
C ARG A 165 14.30 -8.13 0.14
N GLN A 166 14.03 -8.78 1.28
CA GLN A 166 13.53 -10.15 1.35
C GLN A 166 12.17 -10.33 0.65
N ILE A 167 11.27 -9.35 0.75
CA ILE A 167 10.01 -9.37 0.00
C ILE A 167 10.27 -9.45 -1.51
N GLY A 168 11.21 -8.65 -2.01
CA GLY A 168 11.63 -8.71 -3.42
C GLY A 168 12.17 -10.09 -3.82
N GLN A 169 13.08 -10.64 -3.00
CA GLN A 169 13.63 -11.98 -3.21
C GLN A 169 12.55 -13.07 -3.19
N ASN A 170 11.61 -13.01 -2.25
CA ASN A 170 10.51 -13.97 -2.15
C ASN A 170 9.62 -13.92 -3.39
N ALA A 171 9.24 -12.73 -3.85
CA ALA A 171 8.46 -12.58 -5.08
C ALA A 171 9.18 -13.20 -6.30
N ALA A 172 10.48 -12.99 -6.43
CA ALA A 172 11.27 -13.57 -7.50
C ALA A 172 11.38 -15.11 -7.38
N LYS A 173 11.46 -15.65 -6.17
CA LYS A 173 11.43 -17.11 -5.94
C LYS A 173 10.10 -17.74 -6.36
N TYR A 174 8.97 -17.05 -6.16
CA TYR A 174 7.67 -17.52 -6.68
C TYR A 174 7.67 -17.56 -8.21
N VAL A 175 8.28 -16.59 -8.90
CA VAL A 175 8.44 -16.64 -10.35
C VAL A 175 9.24 -17.87 -10.77
N ASN A 176 10.38 -18.11 -10.13
CA ASN A 176 11.21 -19.29 -10.44
C ASN A 176 10.42 -20.59 -10.24
N CYS A 177 9.63 -20.70 -9.16
CA CYS A 177 8.80 -21.87 -8.90
C CYS A 177 7.79 -22.10 -10.04
N LEU A 178 7.14 -21.06 -10.55
CA LEU A 178 6.20 -21.17 -11.67
C LEU A 178 6.88 -21.56 -12.96
N LEU A 179 8.08 -21.03 -13.25
CA LEU A 179 8.84 -21.39 -14.46
C LEU A 179 9.22 -22.88 -14.45
N TYR A 180 9.74 -23.39 -13.32
CA TYR A 180 10.10 -24.81 -13.21
C TYR A 180 8.90 -25.76 -13.33
N THR A 181 7.71 -25.36 -12.86
CA THR A 181 6.50 -26.21 -12.96
C THR A 181 5.92 -26.24 -14.36
N SER A 182 6.07 -25.15 -15.16
CA SER A 182 5.64 -25.13 -16.55
C SER A 182 6.55 -26.01 -17.43
N ASP A 183 7.85 -25.95 -17.25
CA ASP A 183 8.81 -26.75 -18.01
C ASP A 183 8.65 -28.26 -17.74
N ALA A 184 8.25 -28.65 -16.52
CA ALA A 184 8.02 -30.06 -16.15
C ALA A 184 6.68 -30.61 -16.67
N ALA A 185 5.78 -29.77 -17.16
CA ALA A 185 4.49 -30.20 -17.71
C ALA A 185 4.53 -30.46 -19.23
N ASP A 186 5.60 -30.02 -19.90
CA ASP A 186 5.80 -30.18 -21.36
C ASP A 186 6.65 -31.42 -21.72
N ASP A 187 7.15 -32.20 -20.74
CA ASP A 187 7.83 -33.48 -20.87
C ASP A 187 6.86 -34.68 -20.63
#